data_310f66955b2df7814f9e06193eeabcc0
#
_entry.id   310f66955b2df7814f9e06193eeabcc0
#
_cell.length_a   1.000
_cell.length_b   1.000
_cell.length_c   1.000
_cell.angle_alpha   90.00
_cell.angle_beta   90.00
_cell.angle_gamma   90.00
#
_symmetry.space_group_name_H-M   'P 1'
#
loop_
_entity.id
_entity.type
_entity.pdbx_description
1 polymer ?
#
loop_
_entity_poly.entity_id
_entity_poly.type
_entity_poly.pdbx_seq_one_letter_code
_entity_poly.pdbx_strand_id
1 'polypeptide(L)'
;MAAFFGNLRNVVIAGFVLAVGVAAIYVGCLAGSIDANFWAFVTRWLHVAAGVMWIGLLWYFNFVQVPTMPKVPAELKGGVTGYIAPAALFWFRWAALATVVLGLGLASQSAAYTMGDAFTLGLMGAPNKAASLIGIGMWLGLIMAFNVWFIIWPNQQKILNIGGKGEGLSPEAKAAAGKAAMIASRFNTMASIPMLFCMIGAMHTS
;
A
#
# COMPACT_ATOMS: atom_id res chain seq x y z
N MET A 1 32.22 -2.74 6.18
CA MET A 1 31.11 -1.92 5.63
C MET A 1 30.43 -2.59 4.44
N ALA A 2 31.14 -2.96 3.38
CA ALA A 2 30.51 -3.60 2.20
C ALA A 2 29.68 -4.85 2.52
N ALA A 3 30.16 -5.76 3.38
CA ALA A 3 29.44 -6.96 3.79
C ALA A 3 28.12 -6.65 4.56
N PHE A 4 28.10 -5.58 5.34
CA PHE A 4 26.89 -5.14 6.05
C PHE A 4 25.85 -4.58 5.07
N PHE A 5 26.24 -3.63 4.24
CA PHE A 5 25.33 -3.02 3.25
C PHE A 5 24.96 -3.96 2.09
N GLY A 6 25.76 -4.98 1.85
CA GLY A 6 25.42 -6.04 0.88
C GLY A 6 24.28 -6.96 1.33
N ASN A 7 23.89 -6.92 2.60
CA ASN A 7 22.81 -7.72 3.14
C ASN A 7 21.59 -6.85 3.48
N LEU A 8 20.56 -6.90 2.64
CA LEU A 8 19.34 -6.09 2.81
C LEU A 8 18.68 -6.29 4.19
N ARG A 9 18.67 -7.52 4.73
CA ARG A 9 18.09 -7.79 6.05
C ARG A 9 18.80 -6.97 7.14
N ASN A 10 20.14 -6.94 7.13
CA ASN A 10 20.92 -6.19 8.12
C ASN A 10 20.64 -4.68 8.01
N VAL A 11 20.55 -4.16 6.81
CA VAL A 11 20.24 -2.73 6.55
C VAL A 11 18.85 -2.37 7.05
N VAL A 12 17.85 -3.21 6.77
CA VAL A 12 16.46 -2.98 7.24
C VAL A 12 16.38 -3.05 8.77
N ILE A 13 17.01 -4.03 9.40
CA ILE A 13 17.07 -4.13 10.88
C ILE A 13 17.74 -2.89 11.47
N ALA A 14 18.87 -2.46 10.92
CA ALA A 14 19.56 -1.26 11.38
C ALA A 14 18.68 0.00 11.24
N GLY A 15 17.92 0.12 10.15
CA GLY A 15 16.95 1.21 9.97
C GLY A 15 15.89 1.23 11.07
N PHE A 16 15.33 0.08 11.45
CA PHE A 16 14.39 0.00 12.56
C PHE A 16 15.03 0.30 13.91
N VAL A 17 16.25 -0.19 14.16
CA VAL A 17 17.02 0.13 15.38
C VAL A 17 17.28 1.62 15.50
N LEU A 18 17.66 2.28 14.42
CA LEU A 18 17.83 3.74 14.38
C LEU A 18 16.52 4.47 14.64
N ALA A 19 15.39 4.02 14.06
CA ALA A 19 14.09 4.61 14.32
C ALA A 19 13.67 4.48 15.78
N VAL A 20 13.93 3.34 16.42
CA VAL A 20 13.72 3.14 17.87
C VAL A 20 14.61 4.06 18.68
N GLY A 21 15.89 4.24 18.30
CA GLY A 21 16.78 5.19 18.94
C GLY A 21 16.27 6.64 18.87
N VAL A 22 15.80 7.07 17.70
CA VAL A 22 15.17 8.39 17.52
C VAL A 22 13.91 8.53 18.39
N ALA A 23 13.07 7.49 18.43
CA ALA A 23 11.86 7.48 19.25
C ALA A 23 12.20 7.57 20.76
N ALA A 24 13.24 6.88 21.22
CA ALA A 24 13.69 6.96 22.60
C ALA A 24 14.20 8.37 22.96
N ILE A 25 14.95 9.02 22.07
CA ILE A 25 15.37 10.42 22.24
C ILE A 25 14.14 11.35 22.28
N TYR A 26 13.19 11.15 21.36
CA TYR A 26 11.96 11.94 21.32
C TYR A 26 11.19 11.85 22.65
N VAL A 27 10.97 10.64 23.16
CA VAL A 27 10.28 10.42 24.43
C VAL A 27 11.06 10.99 25.62
N GLY A 28 12.36 10.71 25.67
CA GLY A 28 13.18 11.12 26.82
C GLY A 28 13.45 12.63 26.89
N CYS A 29 13.53 13.31 25.74
CA CYS A 29 13.92 14.72 25.70
C CYS A 29 12.78 15.68 25.37
N LEU A 30 11.74 15.24 24.67
CA LEU A 30 10.72 16.13 24.12
C LEU A 30 9.31 15.83 24.60
N ALA A 31 8.90 14.57 24.62
CA ALA A 31 7.52 14.18 24.95
C ALA A 31 7.30 13.82 26.42
N GLY A 32 8.32 13.35 27.12
CA GLY A 32 8.29 13.01 28.55
C GLY A 32 7.47 11.78 28.93
N SER A 33 6.62 11.23 28.04
CA SER A 33 5.77 10.09 28.33
C SER A 33 5.44 9.27 27.07
N ILE A 34 5.18 7.98 27.31
CA ILE A 34 4.61 7.06 26.30
C ILE A 34 3.11 6.99 26.56
N ASP A 35 2.36 7.83 25.87
CA ASP A 35 0.91 7.96 25.99
C ASP A 35 0.17 7.50 24.71
N ALA A 36 -1.12 7.72 24.64
CA ALA A 36 -1.96 7.40 23.49
C ALA A 36 -1.50 8.14 22.21
N ASN A 37 -1.01 9.37 22.34
CA ASN A 37 -0.52 10.17 21.21
C ASN A 37 0.77 9.56 20.63
N PHE A 38 1.66 9.06 21.50
CA PHE A 38 2.84 8.34 21.06
C PHE A 38 2.47 7.08 20.25
N TRP A 39 1.51 6.29 20.72
CA TRP A 39 1.07 5.09 19.99
C TRP A 39 0.36 5.42 18.67
N ALA A 40 -0.44 6.49 18.64
CA ALA A 40 -1.02 7.00 17.41
C ALA A 40 0.05 7.45 16.40
N PHE A 41 1.11 8.10 16.89
CA PHE A 41 2.27 8.46 16.06
C PHE A 41 2.98 7.22 15.49
N VAL A 42 3.27 6.21 16.31
CA VAL A 42 3.90 4.95 15.85
C VAL A 42 3.02 4.24 14.81
N THR A 43 1.72 4.13 15.07
CA THR A 43 0.78 3.52 14.12
C THR A 43 0.74 4.28 12.81
N ARG A 44 0.75 5.61 12.85
CA ARG A 44 0.81 6.46 11.66
C ARG A 44 2.10 6.26 10.87
N TRP A 45 3.23 6.22 11.54
CA TRP A 45 4.51 5.95 10.90
C TRP A 45 4.52 4.62 10.15
N LEU A 46 4.04 3.54 10.80
CA LEU A 46 3.94 2.22 10.18
C LEU A 46 2.94 2.20 9.03
N HIS A 47 1.79 2.87 9.17
CA HIS A 47 0.80 3.02 8.09
C HIS A 47 1.40 3.71 6.86
N VAL A 48 2.11 4.81 7.07
CA VAL A 48 2.79 5.54 5.98
C VAL A 48 3.87 4.68 5.34
N ALA A 49 4.70 3.98 6.12
CA ALA A 49 5.75 3.11 5.59
C ALA A 49 5.17 1.97 4.73
N ALA A 50 4.10 1.33 5.20
CA ALA A 50 3.36 0.32 4.42
C ALA A 50 2.74 0.93 3.14
N GLY A 51 2.16 2.12 3.25
CA GLY A 51 1.58 2.86 2.14
C GLY A 51 2.60 3.24 1.06
N VAL A 52 3.80 3.66 1.46
CA VAL A 52 4.90 3.95 0.52
C VAL A 52 5.29 2.70 -0.28
N MET A 53 5.39 1.54 0.37
CA MET A 53 5.65 0.28 -0.33
C MET A 53 4.50 -0.09 -1.28
N TRP A 54 3.25 0.00 -0.83
CA TRP A 54 2.08 -0.33 -1.64
C TRP A 54 1.93 0.56 -2.85
N ILE A 55 1.88 1.88 -2.66
CA ILE A 55 1.67 2.85 -3.73
C ILE A 55 2.90 2.95 -4.64
N GLY A 56 4.10 2.84 -4.09
CA GLY A 56 5.33 2.81 -4.87
C GLY A 56 5.37 1.62 -5.83
N LEU A 57 5.00 0.42 -5.38
CA LEU A 57 4.90 -0.75 -6.26
C LEU A 57 3.75 -0.64 -7.26
N LEU A 58 2.60 -0.06 -6.89
CA LEU A 58 1.52 0.24 -7.83
C LEU A 58 2.01 1.12 -8.99
N TRP A 59 2.71 2.19 -8.66
CA TRP A 59 3.25 3.12 -9.65
C TRP A 59 4.40 2.49 -10.45
N TYR A 60 5.28 1.70 -9.82
CA TYR A 60 6.29 0.93 -10.54
C TYR A 60 5.67 0.02 -11.61
N PHE A 61 4.63 -0.73 -11.28
CA PHE A 61 3.94 -1.58 -12.26
C PHE A 61 3.37 -0.77 -13.42
N ASN A 62 2.72 0.36 -13.14
CA ASN A 62 1.98 1.12 -14.13
C ASN A 62 2.84 2.12 -14.93
N PHE A 63 3.89 2.69 -14.34
CA PHE A 63 4.74 3.66 -15.02
C PHE A 63 6.03 3.06 -15.58
N VAL A 64 6.48 1.91 -15.03
CA VAL A 64 7.75 1.31 -15.43
C VAL A 64 7.54 -0.05 -16.07
N GLN A 65 7.11 -1.06 -15.33
CA GLN A 65 7.11 -2.44 -15.81
C GLN A 65 6.18 -2.65 -17.00
N VAL A 66 4.89 -2.31 -16.87
CA VAL A 66 3.89 -2.55 -17.94
C VAL A 66 4.22 -1.82 -19.24
N PRO A 67 4.59 -0.51 -19.24
CA PRO A 67 4.96 0.18 -20.48
C PRO A 67 6.28 -0.29 -21.09
N THR A 68 7.17 -0.87 -20.30
CA THR A 68 8.48 -1.34 -20.79
C THR A 68 8.42 -2.76 -21.36
N MET A 69 7.51 -3.62 -20.85
CA MET A 69 7.41 -5.03 -21.27
C MET A 69 7.31 -5.26 -22.79
N PRO A 70 6.60 -4.44 -23.59
CA PRO A 70 6.59 -4.59 -25.04
C PRO A 70 7.97 -4.39 -25.70
N LYS A 71 8.86 -3.62 -25.06
CA LYS A 71 10.21 -3.29 -25.56
C LYS A 71 11.25 -4.34 -25.16
N VAL A 72 10.93 -5.22 -24.21
CA VAL A 72 11.82 -6.28 -23.74
C VAL A 72 11.85 -7.40 -24.79
N PRO A 73 13.03 -7.85 -25.26
CA PRO A 73 13.18 -9.00 -26.14
C PRO A 73 12.44 -10.23 -25.57
N ALA A 74 11.88 -11.06 -26.46
CA ALA A 74 11.03 -12.18 -26.07
C ALA A 74 11.73 -13.17 -25.11
N GLU A 75 13.00 -13.44 -25.38
CA GLU A 75 13.87 -14.33 -24.61
C GLU A 75 14.17 -13.83 -23.19
N LEU A 76 14.08 -12.51 -22.95
CA LEU A 76 14.36 -11.90 -21.65
C LEU A 76 13.10 -11.69 -20.81
N LYS A 77 11.90 -11.76 -21.41
CA LYS A 77 10.62 -11.56 -20.69
C LYS A 77 10.43 -12.55 -19.54
N GLY A 78 10.92 -13.79 -19.70
CA GLY A 78 10.87 -14.83 -18.68
C GLY A 78 11.56 -14.43 -17.37
N GLY A 79 12.65 -13.66 -17.43
CA GLY A 79 13.33 -13.13 -16.25
C GLY A 79 12.46 -12.17 -15.45
N VAL A 80 11.73 -11.28 -16.13
CA VAL A 80 10.83 -10.33 -15.47
C VAL A 80 9.59 -11.04 -14.93
N THR A 81 8.92 -11.85 -15.76
CA THR A 81 7.63 -12.47 -15.39
C THR A 81 7.78 -13.63 -14.41
N GLY A 82 8.91 -14.36 -14.47
CA GLY A 82 9.15 -15.53 -13.63
C GLY A 82 9.78 -15.20 -12.27
N TYR A 83 10.54 -14.11 -12.16
CA TYR A 83 11.30 -13.80 -10.94
C TYR A 83 10.93 -12.45 -10.33
N ILE A 84 11.00 -11.36 -11.10
CA ILE A 84 10.81 -10.02 -10.55
C ILE A 84 9.33 -9.75 -10.20
N ALA A 85 8.43 -10.03 -11.15
CA ALA A 85 7.01 -9.73 -10.97
C ALA A 85 6.37 -10.52 -9.80
N PRO A 86 6.62 -11.84 -9.60
CA PRO A 86 6.09 -12.56 -8.44
C PRO A 86 6.59 -11.99 -7.10
N ALA A 87 7.87 -11.63 -7.01
CA ALA A 87 8.44 -11.01 -5.81
C ALA A 87 7.83 -9.64 -5.52
N ALA A 88 7.71 -8.77 -6.53
CA ALA A 88 7.09 -7.47 -6.40
C ALA A 88 5.59 -7.58 -6.03
N LEU A 89 4.85 -8.53 -6.61
CA LEU A 89 3.44 -8.80 -6.28
C LEU A 89 3.26 -9.34 -4.85
N PHE A 90 4.23 -10.06 -4.32
CA PHE A 90 4.21 -10.46 -2.90
C PHE A 90 4.19 -9.24 -1.99
N TRP A 91 5.17 -8.34 -2.13
CA TRP A 91 5.24 -7.12 -1.33
C TRP A 91 4.04 -6.20 -1.58
N PHE A 92 3.61 -6.06 -2.82
CA PHE A 92 2.48 -5.23 -3.21
C PHE A 92 1.20 -5.58 -2.45
N ARG A 93 0.80 -6.87 -2.43
CA ARG A 93 -0.45 -7.28 -1.77
C ARG A 93 -0.36 -7.22 -0.24
N TRP A 94 0.79 -7.62 0.33
CA TRP A 94 0.94 -7.59 1.78
C TRP A 94 1.09 -6.16 2.32
N ALA A 95 1.76 -5.28 1.58
CA ALA A 95 1.80 -3.87 1.91
C ALA A 95 0.41 -3.22 1.83
N ALA A 96 -0.42 -3.59 0.84
CA ALA A 96 -1.81 -3.14 0.77
C ALA A 96 -2.61 -3.56 2.02
N LEU A 97 -2.51 -4.83 2.43
CA LEU A 97 -3.18 -5.32 3.64
C LEU A 97 -2.67 -4.60 4.89
N ALA A 98 -1.36 -4.49 5.07
CA ALA A 98 -0.76 -3.79 6.20
C ALA A 98 -1.20 -2.32 6.26
N THR A 99 -1.25 -1.63 5.12
CA THR A 99 -1.74 -0.25 5.04
C THR A 99 -3.18 -0.15 5.52
N VAL A 100 -4.07 -1.04 5.10
CA VAL A 100 -5.47 -1.03 5.53
C VAL A 100 -5.59 -1.31 7.03
N VAL A 101 -4.95 -2.35 7.53
CA VAL A 101 -5.02 -2.73 8.96
C VAL A 101 -4.50 -1.60 9.86
N LEU A 102 -3.33 -1.06 9.52
CA LEU A 102 -2.74 0.06 10.27
C LEU A 102 -3.57 1.34 10.13
N GLY A 103 -4.17 1.58 8.96
CA GLY A 103 -5.03 2.73 8.72
C GLY A 103 -6.32 2.68 9.54
N LEU A 104 -6.97 1.52 9.63
CA LEU A 104 -8.13 1.33 10.50
C LEU A 104 -7.75 1.48 11.98
N GLY A 105 -6.61 0.91 12.39
CA GLY A 105 -6.07 1.10 13.73
C GLY A 105 -5.79 2.58 14.04
N LEU A 106 -5.26 3.33 13.10
CA LEU A 106 -5.01 4.76 13.24
C LEU A 106 -6.32 5.57 13.32
N ALA A 107 -7.30 5.24 12.48
CA ALA A 107 -8.59 5.90 12.50
C ALA A 107 -9.34 5.69 13.82
N SER A 108 -9.20 4.52 14.47
CA SER A 108 -9.79 4.25 15.79
C SER A 108 -9.12 5.03 16.93
N GLN A 109 -7.93 5.57 16.71
CA GLN A 109 -7.17 6.39 17.69
C GLN A 109 -7.34 7.90 17.47
N SER A 110 -8.16 8.31 16.49
CA SER A 110 -8.32 9.72 16.15
C SER A 110 -9.13 10.46 17.23
N ALA A 111 -8.65 11.64 17.65
CA ALA A 111 -9.39 12.55 18.47
C ALA A 111 -10.27 13.52 17.66
N ALA A 112 -10.03 13.64 16.35
CA ALA A 112 -10.70 14.61 15.48
C ALA A 112 -12.03 14.08 14.90
N TYR A 113 -12.22 12.76 14.86
CA TYR A 113 -13.42 12.09 14.32
C TYR A 113 -13.54 10.68 14.87
N THR A 114 -14.74 10.13 14.89
CA THR A 114 -14.96 8.72 15.17
C THR A 114 -14.82 7.87 13.93
N MET A 115 -14.60 6.56 14.07
CA MET A 115 -14.61 5.61 12.96
C MET A 115 -15.94 5.66 12.18
N GLY A 116 -17.06 5.80 12.89
CA GLY A 116 -18.39 5.95 12.29
C GLY A 116 -18.49 7.21 11.42
N ASP A 117 -17.97 8.35 11.90
CA ASP A 117 -17.94 9.58 11.12
C ASP A 117 -17.11 9.42 9.83
N ALA A 118 -15.96 8.76 9.91
CA ALA A 118 -15.14 8.49 8.73
C ALA A 118 -15.85 7.60 7.70
N PHE A 119 -16.52 6.51 8.15
CA PHE A 119 -17.28 5.64 7.26
C PHE A 119 -18.49 6.33 6.62
N THR A 120 -19.14 7.25 7.34
CA THR A 120 -20.27 8.03 6.84
C THR A 120 -19.87 9.35 6.19
N LEU A 121 -18.57 9.54 5.92
CA LEU A 121 -18.00 10.75 5.28
C LEU A 121 -18.31 12.03 6.04
N GLY A 122 -18.49 11.95 7.36
CA GLY A 122 -18.89 13.10 8.20
C GLY A 122 -20.30 13.64 7.88
N LEU A 123 -21.15 12.84 7.24
CA LEU A 123 -22.50 13.26 6.81
C LEU A 123 -23.58 13.00 7.86
N MET A 124 -23.26 12.21 8.90
CA MET A 124 -24.19 11.87 9.98
C MET A 124 -23.78 12.69 11.23
N GLY A 125 -24.61 13.64 11.63
CA GLY A 125 -24.36 14.52 12.78
C GLY A 125 -23.89 15.93 12.39
N ALA A 126 -23.09 16.55 13.26
CA ALA A 126 -22.49 17.86 12.96
C ALA A 126 -21.45 17.74 11.85
N PRO A 127 -21.41 18.69 10.88
CA PRO A 127 -20.44 18.64 9.80
C PRO A 127 -19.00 18.58 10.29
N ASN A 128 -18.26 17.54 9.87
CA ASN A 128 -16.86 17.35 10.24
C ASN A 128 -15.99 17.19 8.98
N LYS A 129 -15.30 18.26 8.62
CA LYS A 129 -14.46 18.30 7.42
C LYS A 129 -13.32 17.27 7.44
N ALA A 130 -12.73 17.03 8.61
CA ALA A 130 -11.68 16.03 8.78
C ALA A 130 -12.24 14.63 8.52
N ALA A 131 -13.41 14.30 9.07
CA ALA A 131 -14.10 13.04 8.85
C ALA A 131 -14.48 12.85 7.37
N SER A 132 -14.93 13.90 6.69
CA SER A 132 -15.27 13.84 5.26
C SER A 132 -14.04 13.51 4.40
N LEU A 133 -12.95 14.23 4.58
CA LEU A 133 -11.72 13.99 3.81
C LEU A 133 -11.12 12.63 4.11
N ILE A 134 -10.92 12.29 5.38
CA ILE A 134 -10.33 10.99 5.72
C ILE A 134 -11.23 9.85 5.27
N GLY A 135 -12.56 10.01 5.35
CA GLY A 135 -13.53 9.01 4.91
C GLY A 135 -13.44 8.74 3.41
N ILE A 136 -13.34 9.78 2.58
CA ILE A 136 -13.11 9.62 1.13
C ILE A 136 -11.79 8.87 0.89
N GLY A 137 -10.70 9.29 1.53
CA GLY A 137 -9.41 8.62 1.42
C GLY A 137 -9.46 7.16 1.86
N MET A 138 -10.15 6.86 2.96
CA MET A 138 -10.33 5.52 3.49
C MET A 138 -11.13 4.63 2.54
N TRP A 139 -12.26 5.09 2.00
CA TRP A 139 -13.03 4.32 1.02
C TRP A 139 -12.24 4.05 -0.24
N LEU A 140 -11.52 5.03 -0.79
CA LEU A 140 -10.64 4.82 -1.93
C LEU A 140 -9.57 3.77 -1.62
N GLY A 141 -8.92 3.85 -0.45
CA GLY A 141 -7.94 2.86 -0.01
C GLY A 141 -8.52 1.44 0.12
N LEU A 142 -9.71 1.31 0.71
CA LEU A 142 -10.41 0.02 0.85
C LEU A 142 -10.77 -0.60 -0.51
N ILE A 143 -11.32 0.20 -1.43
CA ILE A 143 -11.64 -0.25 -2.80
C ILE A 143 -10.37 -0.67 -3.53
N MET A 144 -9.31 0.10 -3.41
CA MET A 144 -8.02 -0.22 -4.02
C MET A 144 -7.43 -1.52 -3.46
N ALA A 145 -7.50 -1.73 -2.14
CA ALA A 145 -7.04 -2.96 -1.51
C ALA A 145 -7.90 -4.17 -1.90
N PHE A 146 -9.22 -4.01 -1.98
CA PHE A 146 -10.11 -5.02 -2.53
C PHE A 146 -9.69 -5.42 -3.95
N ASN A 147 -9.45 -4.45 -4.82
CA ASN A 147 -8.97 -4.72 -6.18
C ASN A 147 -7.65 -5.51 -6.18
N VAL A 148 -6.71 -5.20 -5.26
CA VAL A 148 -5.44 -5.93 -5.16
C VAL A 148 -5.68 -7.40 -4.83
N TRP A 149 -6.49 -7.70 -3.83
CA TRP A 149 -6.64 -9.06 -3.31
C TRP A 149 -7.61 -9.92 -4.13
N PHE A 150 -8.70 -9.32 -4.64
CA PHE A 150 -9.80 -10.07 -5.27
C PHE A 150 -9.83 -9.97 -6.78
N ILE A 151 -9.14 -9.00 -7.38
CA ILE A 151 -9.11 -8.85 -8.84
C ILE A 151 -7.68 -9.00 -9.37
N ILE A 152 -6.74 -8.16 -8.92
CA ILE A 152 -5.38 -8.15 -9.49
C ILE A 152 -4.66 -9.44 -9.17
N TRP A 153 -4.59 -9.83 -7.91
CA TRP A 153 -3.83 -11.01 -7.48
C TRP A 153 -4.31 -12.32 -8.12
N PRO A 154 -5.61 -12.70 -8.12
CA PRO A 154 -6.06 -13.93 -8.74
C PRO A 154 -5.79 -13.98 -10.25
N ASN A 155 -5.89 -12.85 -10.94
CA ASN A 155 -5.60 -12.79 -12.37
C ASN A 155 -4.09 -12.84 -12.65
N GLN A 156 -3.26 -12.23 -11.82
CA GLN A 156 -1.80 -12.35 -11.92
C GLN A 156 -1.32 -13.79 -11.66
N GLN A 157 -1.94 -14.51 -10.74
CA GLN A 157 -1.64 -15.94 -10.55
C GLN A 157 -1.87 -16.77 -11.82
N LYS A 158 -2.94 -16.48 -12.54
CA LYS A 158 -3.26 -17.15 -13.83
C LYS A 158 -2.23 -16.80 -14.92
N ILE A 159 -1.89 -15.53 -15.06
CA ILE A 159 -0.97 -15.04 -16.10
C ILE A 159 0.45 -15.56 -15.89
N LEU A 160 0.93 -15.49 -14.65
CA LEU A 160 2.29 -15.83 -14.26
C LEU A 160 2.45 -17.30 -13.84
N ASN A 161 1.38 -18.09 -13.94
CA ASN A 161 1.31 -19.49 -13.50
C ASN A 161 1.77 -19.71 -12.04
N ILE A 162 1.45 -18.77 -11.14
CA ILE A 162 1.83 -18.88 -9.74
C ILE A 162 0.97 -19.96 -9.05
N GLY A 163 1.63 -20.97 -8.50
CA GLY A 163 0.95 -22.09 -7.86
C GLY A 163 0.14 -22.97 -8.83
N GLY A 164 0.55 -23.05 -10.10
CA GLY A 164 -0.10 -23.89 -11.12
C GLY A 164 -1.43 -23.33 -11.66
N LYS A 165 -1.85 -22.13 -11.23
CA LYS A 165 -3.15 -21.56 -11.58
C LYS A 165 -3.29 -21.11 -13.05
N GLY A 166 -2.21 -21.10 -13.79
CA GLY A 166 -2.18 -20.84 -15.23
C GLY A 166 -2.14 -22.10 -16.09
N GLU A 167 -2.04 -23.28 -15.49
CA GLU A 167 -1.98 -24.54 -16.22
C GLU A 167 -3.32 -24.84 -16.91
N GLY A 168 -3.25 -25.34 -18.13
CA GLY A 168 -4.44 -25.65 -18.95
C GLY A 168 -5.29 -24.47 -19.41
N LEU A 169 -4.94 -23.24 -19.04
CA LEU A 169 -5.66 -22.07 -19.50
C LEU A 169 -5.31 -21.73 -20.97
N SER A 170 -6.33 -21.47 -21.79
CA SER A 170 -6.14 -21.04 -23.16
C SER A 170 -5.45 -19.66 -23.22
N PRO A 171 -4.81 -19.31 -24.36
CA PRO A 171 -4.23 -17.99 -24.57
C PRO A 171 -5.26 -16.86 -24.37
N GLU A 172 -6.50 -17.08 -24.80
CA GLU A 172 -7.62 -16.13 -24.66
C GLU A 172 -7.99 -15.91 -23.19
N ALA A 173 -8.03 -16.98 -22.38
CA ALA A 173 -8.29 -16.91 -20.94
C ALA A 173 -7.20 -16.15 -20.20
N LYS A 174 -5.92 -16.37 -20.58
CA LYS A 174 -4.78 -15.60 -20.03
C LYS A 174 -4.83 -14.13 -20.43
N ALA A 175 -5.19 -13.85 -21.68
CA ALA A 175 -5.35 -12.48 -22.17
C ALA A 175 -6.49 -11.75 -21.46
N ALA A 176 -7.63 -12.42 -21.23
CA ALA A 176 -8.74 -11.87 -20.45
C ALA A 176 -8.33 -11.56 -18.99
N ALA A 177 -7.63 -12.48 -18.35
CA ALA A 177 -7.08 -12.26 -17.00
C ALA A 177 -6.12 -11.06 -16.97
N GLY A 178 -5.25 -10.93 -17.98
CA GLY A 178 -4.34 -9.80 -18.14
C GLY A 178 -5.08 -8.47 -18.26
N LYS A 179 -6.12 -8.42 -19.08
CA LYS A 179 -6.96 -7.24 -19.26
C LYS A 179 -7.65 -6.85 -17.95
N ALA A 180 -8.23 -7.80 -17.23
CA ALA A 180 -8.88 -7.54 -15.94
C ALA A 180 -7.92 -6.98 -14.89
N ALA A 181 -6.75 -7.61 -14.73
CA ALA A 181 -5.72 -7.14 -13.82
C ALA A 181 -5.22 -5.74 -14.19
N MET A 182 -5.02 -5.47 -15.48
CA MET A 182 -4.58 -4.16 -15.97
C MET A 182 -5.61 -3.07 -15.68
N ILE A 183 -6.89 -3.32 -15.96
CA ILE A 183 -7.95 -2.33 -15.72
C ILE A 183 -8.04 -2.00 -14.24
N ALA A 184 -8.07 -3.00 -13.36
CA ALA A 184 -8.11 -2.79 -11.91
C ALA A 184 -6.86 -2.05 -11.40
N SER A 185 -5.68 -2.38 -11.92
CA SER A 185 -4.43 -1.71 -11.56
C SER A 185 -4.41 -0.24 -12.03
N ARG A 186 -4.91 0.06 -13.23
CA ARG A 186 -5.05 1.43 -13.74
C ARG A 186 -6.07 2.25 -12.95
N PHE A 187 -7.18 1.63 -12.59
CA PHE A 187 -8.16 2.26 -11.68
C PHE A 187 -7.48 2.60 -10.34
N ASN A 188 -6.75 1.67 -9.74
CA ASN A 188 -6.04 1.91 -8.49
C ASN A 188 -5.00 3.05 -8.64
N THR A 189 -4.30 3.14 -9.77
CA THR A 189 -3.35 4.23 -10.03
C THR A 189 -4.08 5.58 -10.08
N MET A 190 -5.21 5.67 -10.77
CA MET A 190 -6.04 6.86 -10.80
C MET A 190 -6.55 7.23 -9.40
N ALA A 191 -7.09 6.26 -8.67
CA ALA A 191 -7.66 6.46 -7.33
C ALA A 191 -6.59 6.80 -6.26
N SER A 192 -5.34 6.38 -6.46
CA SER A 192 -4.25 6.64 -5.51
C SER A 192 -3.94 8.13 -5.34
N ILE A 193 -4.14 8.92 -6.38
CA ILE A 193 -3.85 10.37 -6.35
C ILE A 193 -4.82 11.11 -5.41
N PRO A 194 -6.15 11.05 -5.61
CA PRO A 194 -7.10 11.68 -4.68
C PRO A 194 -7.08 11.01 -3.30
N MET A 195 -6.81 9.72 -3.21
CA MET A 195 -6.67 9.03 -1.92
C MET A 195 -5.55 9.67 -1.08
N LEU A 196 -4.34 9.82 -1.66
CA LEU A 196 -3.22 10.47 -0.98
C LEU A 196 -3.53 11.92 -0.61
N PHE A 197 -4.18 12.68 -1.51
CA PHE A 197 -4.62 14.05 -1.22
C PHE A 197 -5.53 14.09 0.02
N CYS A 198 -6.53 13.21 0.08
CA CYS A 198 -7.47 13.14 1.21
C CYS A 198 -6.79 12.72 2.51
N MET A 199 -5.87 11.75 2.47
CA MET A 199 -5.12 11.30 3.65
C MET A 199 -4.26 12.42 4.26
N ILE A 200 -3.63 13.23 3.41
CA ILE A 200 -2.83 14.38 3.86
C ILE A 200 -3.75 15.53 4.26
N GLY A 201 -4.74 15.84 3.45
CA GLY A 201 -5.65 16.98 3.64
C GLY A 201 -6.45 16.92 4.94
N ALA A 202 -6.84 15.73 5.39
CA ALA A 202 -7.56 15.55 6.65
C ALA A 202 -6.78 16.08 7.88
N MET A 203 -5.46 16.13 7.81
CA MET A 203 -4.60 16.68 8.87
C MET A 203 -4.56 18.23 8.89
N HIS A 204 -5.11 18.88 7.86
CA HIS A 204 -5.03 20.32 7.66
C HIS A 204 -6.41 21.00 7.67
N THR A 205 -7.42 20.34 8.20
CA THR A 205 -8.82 20.83 8.23
C THR A 205 -9.23 21.46 9.56
N SER A 206 -8.29 21.59 10.49
CA SER A 206 -8.48 22.27 11.80
C SER A 206 -8.58 23.78 11.66
#